data_f3a977c82720417d0f70532236f280a5
#
_entry.id   f3a977c82720417d0f70532236f280a5
#
_cell.length_a   1.000
_cell.length_b   1.000
_cell.length_c   1.000
_cell.angle_alpha   90.00
_cell.angle_beta   90.00
_cell.angle_gamma   90.00
#
_symmetry.space_group_name_H-M   'P 1'
#
loop_
_entity.id
_entity.type
_entity.pdbx_description
1 polymer ?
#
loop_
_entity_poly.entity_id
_entity_poly.type
_entity_poly.pdbx_seq_one_letter_code
_entity_poly.pdbx_strand_id
1 'polypeptide(L)'
;YHASYVYCDAQMMEIAKAQMNLLEGRVPEKANEVVVSEYFLSTYGNNAKIGDTVTLDTESFHGDYVVTGIMDSVNEKEANTCAIILSKAALTEWNGFDPAGYRAYAHFKNGVKLDEELMTSYCREITEEYQLPMPKMNSKYFAYVSKSFDLALMAGVIAIVLIGGYIVIQSIFRISINDKI
;
A
#
# COMPACT_ATOMS: atom_id res chain seq x y z
N TYR A 1 11.65 0.86 -21.07
CA TYR A 1 11.15 1.21 -19.74
C TYR A 1 11.43 0.11 -18.74
N HIS A 2 11.56 0.48 -17.49
CA HIS A 2 11.68 -0.50 -16.40
C HIS A 2 10.28 -1.00 -16.02
N ALA A 3 10.12 -2.32 -16.00
CA ALA A 3 8.85 -2.93 -15.62
C ALA A 3 9.04 -3.95 -14.50
N SER A 4 8.13 -3.96 -13.58
CA SER A 4 8.01 -4.96 -12.52
C SER A 4 6.86 -5.89 -12.86
N TYR A 5 7.14 -7.16 -13.01
CA TYR A 5 6.16 -8.19 -13.36
C TYR A 5 5.70 -8.93 -12.11
N VAL A 6 4.43 -9.07 -11.98
CA VAL A 6 3.81 -9.74 -10.83
C VAL A 6 2.71 -10.66 -11.33
N TYR A 7 2.63 -11.87 -10.79
CA TYR A 7 1.41 -12.64 -10.82
C TYR A 7 0.57 -12.28 -9.60
N CYS A 8 -0.69 -12.03 -9.83
CA CYS A 8 -1.62 -11.65 -8.78
C CYS A 8 -2.98 -12.25 -9.11
N ASP A 9 -3.50 -13.09 -8.23
CA ASP A 9 -4.87 -13.56 -8.34
C ASP A 9 -5.88 -12.55 -7.77
N ALA A 10 -7.16 -12.80 -7.97
CA ALA A 10 -8.22 -11.90 -7.51
C ALA A 10 -8.22 -11.73 -5.98
N GLN A 11 -7.85 -12.76 -5.23
CA GLN A 11 -7.77 -12.71 -3.77
C GLN A 11 -6.61 -11.82 -3.32
N MET A 12 -5.46 -11.94 -3.97
CA MET A 12 -4.31 -11.09 -3.69
C MET A 12 -4.60 -9.62 -4.04
N MET A 13 -5.30 -9.35 -5.17
CA MET A 13 -5.68 -7.97 -5.53
C MET A 13 -6.54 -7.32 -4.45
N GLU A 14 -7.45 -8.06 -3.83
CA GLU A 14 -8.27 -7.53 -2.73
C GLU A 14 -7.44 -7.23 -1.48
N ILE A 15 -6.49 -8.10 -1.14
CA ILE A 15 -5.57 -7.90 -0.01
C ILE A 15 -4.60 -6.75 -0.27
N ALA A 16 -4.06 -6.67 -1.48
CA ALA A 16 -3.06 -5.68 -1.87
C ALA A 16 -3.65 -4.37 -2.41
N LYS A 17 -4.95 -4.16 -2.28
CA LYS A 17 -5.72 -3.03 -2.83
C LYS A 17 -5.12 -1.64 -2.56
N ALA A 18 -4.45 -1.48 -1.42
CA ALA A 18 -3.76 -0.23 -1.10
C ALA A 18 -2.51 0.05 -1.98
N GLN A 19 -1.97 -0.98 -2.62
CA GLN A 19 -0.75 -0.89 -3.44
C GLN A 19 -1.02 -1.16 -4.92
N MET A 20 -1.99 -2.03 -5.22
CA MET A 20 -2.36 -2.47 -6.57
C MET A 20 -3.88 -2.42 -6.72
N ASN A 21 -4.44 -1.21 -6.68
CA ASN A 21 -5.89 -1.02 -6.79
C ASN A 21 -6.35 -1.19 -8.24
N LEU A 22 -7.13 -2.24 -8.50
CA LEU A 22 -7.77 -2.43 -9.80
C LEU A 22 -8.90 -1.41 -9.93
N LEU A 23 -8.78 -0.50 -10.89
CA LEU A 23 -9.76 0.54 -11.18
C LEU A 23 -10.89 0.01 -12.06
N GLU A 24 -10.51 -0.74 -13.11
CA GLU A 24 -11.44 -1.27 -14.08
C GLU A 24 -11.02 -2.67 -14.54
N GLY A 25 -11.99 -3.50 -14.95
CA GLY A 25 -11.77 -4.79 -15.57
C GLY A 25 -11.56 -5.93 -14.59
N ARG A 26 -10.73 -6.89 -14.97
CA ARG A 26 -10.44 -8.10 -14.21
C ARG A 26 -8.96 -8.49 -14.27
N VAL A 27 -8.54 -9.35 -13.39
CA VAL A 27 -7.19 -9.97 -13.44
C VAL A 27 -7.02 -10.84 -14.71
N PRO A 28 -5.79 -10.99 -15.23
CA PRO A 28 -5.52 -11.80 -16.40
C PRO A 28 -5.64 -13.28 -16.07
N GLU A 29 -6.26 -14.04 -16.96
CA GLU A 29 -6.42 -15.49 -16.86
C GLU A 29 -5.61 -16.25 -17.91
N LYS A 30 -5.54 -15.70 -19.14
CA LYS A 30 -4.82 -16.30 -20.27
C LYS A 30 -3.40 -15.77 -20.36
N ALA A 31 -2.51 -16.52 -21.01
CA ALA A 31 -1.11 -16.15 -21.16
C ALA A 31 -0.87 -14.83 -21.91
N ASN A 32 -1.78 -14.48 -22.83
CA ASN A 32 -1.73 -13.24 -23.58
C ASN A 32 -2.57 -12.09 -23.00
N GLU A 33 -2.98 -12.19 -21.75
CA GLU A 33 -3.75 -11.15 -21.06
C GLU A 33 -2.87 -10.41 -20.04
N VAL A 34 -3.16 -9.13 -19.84
CA VAL A 34 -2.38 -8.27 -18.95
C VAL A 34 -3.27 -7.25 -18.22
N VAL A 35 -2.90 -6.92 -16.98
CA VAL A 35 -3.35 -5.72 -16.29
C VAL A 35 -2.18 -4.75 -16.22
N VAL A 36 -2.43 -3.52 -16.59
CA VAL A 36 -1.43 -2.44 -16.65
C VAL A 36 -1.93 -1.23 -15.90
N SER A 37 -1.02 -0.34 -15.53
CA SER A 37 -1.38 0.90 -14.86
C SER A 37 -1.85 1.98 -15.83
N GLU A 38 -2.60 2.96 -15.33
CA GLU A 38 -2.91 4.19 -16.09
C GLU A 38 -1.65 4.91 -16.56
N TYR A 39 -0.59 4.88 -15.73
CA TYR A 39 0.69 5.48 -16.10
C TYR A 39 1.33 4.76 -17.31
N PHE A 40 1.31 3.42 -17.33
CA PHE A 40 1.78 2.65 -18.47
C PHE A 40 0.99 3.01 -19.74
N LEU A 41 -0.33 3.01 -19.67
CA LEU A 41 -1.20 3.28 -20.82
C LEU A 41 -0.98 4.69 -21.39
N SER A 42 -0.86 5.69 -20.53
CA SER A 42 -0.64 7.07 -20.97
C SER A 42 0.75 7.31 -21.56
N THR A 43 1.76 6.56 -21.09
CA THR A 43 3.16 6.80 -21.47
C THR A 43 3.61 5.90 -22.60
N TYR A 44 3.24 4.63 -22.59
CA TYR A 44 3.74 3.61 -23.53
C TYR A 44 2.63 2.87 -24.28
N GLY A 45 1.42 2.84 -23.74
CA GLY A 45 0.31 2.04 -24.25
C GLY A 45 -0.62 2.77 -25.22
N ASN A 46 -0.24 3.95 -25.76
CA ASN A 46 -1.05 4.75 -26.69
C ASN A 46 -2.48 5.01 -26.20
N ASN A 47 -2.70 5.14 -24.90
CA ASN A 47 -4.01 5.26 -24.26
C ASN A 47 -4.99 4.12 -24.60
N ALA A 48 -4.48 2.91 -24.74
CA ALA A 48 -5.28 1.71 -24.97
C ALA A 48 -6.32 1.51 -23.84
N LYS A 49 -7.43 0.88 -24.19
CA LYS A 49 -8.54 0.57 -23.26
C LYS A 49 -8.61 -0.93 -23.01
N ILE A 50 -9.47 -1.32 -22.09
CA ILE A 50 -9.79 -2.74 -21.87
C ILE A 50 -10.28 -3.36 -23.17
N GLY A 51 -9.69 -4.49 -23.54
CA GLY A 51 -9.94 -5.21 -24.79
C GLY A 51 -8.98 -4.85 -25.90
N ASP A 52 -8.26 -3.74 -25.84
CA ASP A 52 -7.25 -3.38 -26.81
C ASP A 52 -5.94 -4.17 -26.57
N THR A 53 -5.11 -4.22 -27.58
CA THR A 53 -3.82 -4.88 -27.53
C THR A 53 -2.71 -3.86 -27.28
N VAL A 54 -1.82 -4.18 -26.35
CA VAL A 54 -0.60 -3.43 -26.08
C VAL A 54 0.62 -4.30 -26.34
N THR A 55 1.66 -3.72 -26.91
CA THR A 55 2.93 -4.42 -27.11
C THR A 55 3.80 -4.22 -25.88
N LEU A 56 4.17 -5.30 -25.22
CA LEU A 56 5.23 -5.28 -24.21
C LEU A 56 6.55 -5.51 -24.91
N ASP A 57 7.49 -4.59 -24.74
CA ASP A 57 8.85 -4.68 -25.24
C ASP A 57 9.83 -4.36 -24.11
N THR A 58 10.18 -5.37 -23.35
CA THR A 58 11.08 -5.29 -22.22
C THR A 58 12.12 -6.39 -22.28
N GLU A 59 13.11 -6.36 -21.41
CA GLU A 59 14.16 -7.38 -21.35
C GLU A 59 13.63 -8.82 -21.17
N SER A 60 12.46 -8.95 -20.54
CA SER A 60 11.92 -10.25 -20.15
C SER A 60 10.70 -10.68 -20.96
N PHE A 61 9.93 -9.75 -21.46
CA PHE A 61 8.70 -10.03 -22.20
C PHE A 61 8.63 -9.23 -23.49
N HIS A 62 8.40 -9.94 -24.59
CA HIS A 62 8.19 -9.38 -25.91
C HIS A 62 6.93 -9.98 -26.51
N GLY A 63 6.02 -9.14 -26.96
CA GLY A 63 4.82 -9.58 -27.62
C GLY A 63 3.60 -8.72 -27.36
N ASP A 64 2.50 -9.17 -27.95
CA ASP A 64 1.22 -8.47 -27.88
C ASP A 64 0.31 -9.09 -26.84
N TYR A 65 -0.21 -8.25 -25.97
CA TYR A 65 -1.05 -8.64 -24.86
C TYR A 65 -2.36 -7.85 -24.86
N VAL A 66 -3.46 -8.52 -24.55
CA VAL A 66 -4.77 -7.90 -24.43
C VAL A 66 -4.93 -7.31 -23.03
N VAL A 67 -5.26 -6.04 -22.96
CA VAL A 67 -5.55 -5.35 -21.68
C VAL A 67 -6.86 -5.86 -21.12
N THR A 68 -6.82 -6.53 -19.97
CA THR A 68 -8.02 -7.04 -19.28
C THR A 68 -8.40 -6.21 -18.06
N GLY A 69 -7.50 -5.39 -17.57
CA GLY A 69 -7.76 -4.49 -16.46
C GLY A 69 -6.78 -3.33 -16.42
N ILE A 70 -7.22 -2.29 -15.75
CA ILE A 70 -6.44 -1.08 -15.53
C ILE A 70 -6.33 -0.88 -14.02
N MET A 71 -5.11 -0.66 -13.53
CA MET A 71 -4.87 -0.41 -12.12
C MET A 71 -4.29 0.98 -11.88
N ASP A 72 -4.58 1.52 -10.70
CA ASP A 72 -3.85 2.65 -10.15
C ASP A 72 -2.58 2.11 -9.48
N SER A 73 -1.47 2.75 -9.74
CA SER A 73 -0.20 2.42 -9.08
C SER A 73 0.39 3.65 -8.43
N VAL A 74 0.39 3.60 -7.12
CA VAL A 74 0.98 4.67 -6.29
C VAL A 74 2.50 4.64 -6.47
N ASN A 75 3.10 5.76 -6.87
CA ASN A 75 4.55 5.98 -7.03
C ASN A 75 5.22 5.45 -8.31
N GLU A 76 4.50 4.90 -9.29
CA GLU A 76 5.11 4.46 -10.54
C GLU A 76 5.80 5.61 -11.30
N LYS A 77 5.14 6.75 -11.35
CA LYS A 77 5.65 7.94 -12.02
C LYS A 77 6.96 8.45 -11.40
N GLU A 78 7.06 8.40 -10.07
CA GLU A 78 8.25 8.82 -9.35
C GLU A 78 9.39 7.82 -9.48
N ALA A 79 9.06 6.53 -9.47
CA ALA A 79 10.03 5.44 -9.60
C ALA A 79 10.44 5.18 -11.07
N ASN A 80 9.76 5.77 -12.04
CA ASN A 80 9.92 5.48 -13.48
C ASN A 80 9.87 3.95 -13.78
N THR A 81 8.98 3.25 -13.10
CA THR A 81 8.84 1.79 -13.19
C THR A 81 7.36 1.46 -13.32
N CYS A 82 6.98 0.71 -14.33
CA CYS A 82 5.61 0.27 -14.52
C CYS A 82 5.37 -1.07 -13.86
N ALA A 83 4.30 -1.22 -13.10
CA ALA A 83 3.86 -2.53 -12.64
C ALA A 83 2.95 -3.16 -13.71
N ILE A 84 3.23 -4.42 -14.02
CA ILE A 84 2.51 -5.20 -15.01
C ILE A 84 2.10 -6.51 -14.35
N ILE A 85 0.80 -6.78 -14.34
CA ILE A 85 0.28 -8.03 -13.79
C ILE A 85 0.03 -8.99 -14.95
N LEU A 86 0.66 -10.14 -14.88
CA LEU A 86 0.54 -11.23 -15.84
C LEU A 86 -0.26 -12.39 -15.23
N SER A 87 -0.82 -13.24 -16.09
CA SER A 87 -1.43 -14.48 -15.64
C SER A 87 -0.38 -15.48 -15.16
N LYS A 88 -0.81 -16.45 -14.35
CA LYS A 88 0.04 -17.58 -13.97
C LYS A 88 0.55 -18.36 -15.20
N ALA A 89 -0.28 -18.49 -16.23
CA ALA A 89 0.09 -19.15 -17.45
C ALA A 89 1.26 -18.45 -18.17
N ALA A 90 1.19 -17.12 -18.32
CA ALA A 90 2.27 -16.32 -18.90
C ALA A 90 3.59 -16.48 -18.15
N LEU A 91 3.57 -16.44 -16.82
CA LEU A 91 4.77 -16.58 -16.00
C LEU A 91 5.34 -18.01 -16.03
N THR A 92 4.49 -19.03 -16.11
CA THR A 92 4.94 -20.43 -16.16
C THR A 92 5.63 -20.75 -17.50
N GLU A 93 5.21 -20.12 -18.58
CA GLU A 93 5.84 -20.25 -19.90
C GLU A 93 7.17 -19.48 -20.01
N TRP A 94 7.41 -18.55 -19.09
CA TRP A 94 8.62 -17.76 -19.11
C TRP A 94 9.80 -18.51 -18.48
N ASN A 95 10.86 -18.72 -19.25
CA ASN A 95 12.07 -19.45 -18.81
C ASN A 95 12.91 -18.72 -17.75
N GLY A 96 12.66 -17.45 -17.52
CA GLY A 96 13.33 -16.62 -16.50
C GLY A 96 12.61 -16.54 -15.17
N PHE A 97 11.53 -17.29 -15.00
CA PHE A 97 10.76 -17.28 -13.74
C PHE A 97 11.55 -17.91 -12.60
N ASP A 98 11.89 -17.12 -11.59
CA ASP A 98 12.54 -17.59 -10.36
C ASP A 98 11.48 -17.88 -9.27
N PRO A 99 11.30 -19.15 -8.88
CA PRO A 99 10.37 -19.51 -7.80
C PRO A 99 10.72 -18.85 -6.46
N ALA A 100 11.96 -18.44 -6.23
CA ALA A 100 12.36 -17.73 -5.02
C ALA A 100 11.81 -16.29 -4.93
N GLY A 101 11.24 -15.77 -6.02
CA GLY A 101 10.58 -14.47 -6.06
C GLY A 101 9.16 -14.42 -5.49
N TYR A 102 8.65 -15.51 -4.94
CA TYR A 102 7.30 -15.52 -4.36
C TYR A 102 7.19 -14.58 -3.15
N ARG A 103 6.11 -13.82 -3.13
CA ARG A 103 5.70 -13.03 -1.97
C ARG A 103 4.34 -13.50 -1.50
N ALA A 104 4.22 -13.84 -0.22
CA ALA A 104 2.94 -14.12 0.40
C ALA A 104 2.41 -12.84 1.05
N TYR A 105 1.14 -12.55 0.82
CA TYR A 105 0.43 -11.47 1.49
C TYR A 105 -0.59 -12.11 2.43
N ALA A 106 -0.63 -11.62 3.65
CA ALA A 106 -1.57 -12.09 4.65
C ALA A 106 -2.25 -10.90 5.32
N HIS A 107 -3.51 -11.06 5.68
CA HIS A 107 -4.21 -10.12 6.54
C HIS A 107 -4.79 -10.85 7.75
N PHE A 108 -4.92 -10.16 8.84
CA PHE A 108 -5.60 -10.69 10.01
C PHE A 108 -7.11 -10.71 9.78
N LYS A 109 -7.80 -11.69 10.38
CA LYS A 109 -9.26 -11.76 10.31
C LYS A 109 -9.88 -10.49 10.90
N ASN A 110 -11.01 -10.08 10.35
CA ASN A 110 -11.77 -8.94 10.85
C ASN A 110 -12.12 -9.14 12.34
N GLY A 111 -12.00 -8.09 13.13
CA GLY A 111 -12.30 -8.09 14.57
C GLY A 111 -11.11 -8.42 15.47
N VAL A 112 -9.95 -8.78 14.95
CA VAL A 112 -8.73 -8.92 15.74
C VAL A 112 -8.20 -7.52 16.05
N LYS A 113 -8.16 -7.15 17.32
CA LYS A 113 -7.56 -5.90 17.76
C LYS A 113 -6.05 -6.10 17.83
N LEU A 114 -5.36 -5.54 16.87
CA LEU A 114 -3.91 -5.63 16.75
C LEU A 114 -3.25 -4.43 17.40
N ASP A 115 -2.27 -4.71 18.22
CA ASP A 115 -1.27 -3.74 18.67
C ASP A 115 0.12 -4.13 18.14
N GLU A 116 1.10 -3.30 18.40
CA GLU A 116 2.46 -3.50 17.88
C GLU A 116 3.11 -4.77 18.43
N GLU A 117 2.90 -5.06 19.69
CA GLU A 117 3.50 -6.21 20.37
C GLU A 117 2.93 -7.52 19.82
N LEU A 118 1.61 -7.58 19.68
CA LEU A 118 0.91 -8.74 19.13
C LEU A 118 1.27 -9.00 17.66
N MET A 119 1.35 -7.95 16.85
CA MET A 119 1.79 -8.07 15.45
C MET A 119 3.21 -8.60 15.36
N THR A 120 4.11 -8.07 16.17
CA THR A 120 5.52 -8.49 16.18
C THR A 120 5.65 -9.93 16.65
N SER A 121 4.87 -10.37 17.62
CA SER A 121 4.88 -11.76 18.11
C SER A 121 4.42 -12.74 17.02
N TYR A 122 3.33 -12.45 16.30
CA TYR A 122 2.86 -13.28 15.19
C TYR A 122 3.85 -13.34 14.03
N CYS A 123 4.48 -12.19 13.69
CA CYS A 123 5.50 -12.18 12.66
C CYS A 123 6.69 -13.06 13.02
N ARG A 124 7.11 -13.05 14.29
CA ARG A 124 8.19 -13.91 14.79
C ARG A 124 7.81 -15.38 14.75
N GLU A 125 6.62 -15.72 15.23
CA GLU A 125 6.11 -17.09 15.22
C GLU A 125 6.09 -17.69 13.80
N ILE A 126 5.53 -16.94 12.82
CA ILE A 126 5.50 -17.36 11.41
C ILE A 126 6.94 -17.49 10.85
N THR A 127 7.83 -16.57 11.17
CA THR A 127 9.22 -16.60 10.73
C THR A 127 9.95 -17.83 11.25
N GLU A 128 9.77 -18.19 12.51
CA GLU A 128 10.39 -19.33 13.15
C GLU A 128 9.80 -20.66 12.67
N GLU A 129 8.46 -20.74 12.57
CA GLU A 129 7.76 -21.96 12.15
C GLU A 129 8.06 -22.34 10.70
N TYR A 130 8.05 -21.35 9.79
CA TYR A 130 8.22 -21.61 8.35
C TYR A 130 9.60 -21.27 7.81
N GLN A 131 10.56 -20.87 8.66
CA GLN A 131 11.92 -20.46 8.30
C GLN A 131 11.93 -19.39 7.20
N LEU A 132 10.98 -18.46 7.25
CA LEU A 132 10.84 -17.36 6.30
C LEU A 132 11.62 -16.12 6.73
N PRO A 133 12.02 -15.25 5.80
CA PRO A 133 12.56 -13.94 6.18
C PRO A 133 11.48 -13.11 6.90
N MET A 134 11.93 -12.21 7.78
CA MET A 134 11.02 -11.36 8.55
C MET A 134 10.00 -10.67 7.64
N PRO A 135 8.69 -10.81 7.88
CA PRO A 135 7.69 -10.21 7.03
C PRO A 135 7.73 -8.68 7.10
N LYS A 136 7.48 -8.03 5.96
CA LYS A 136 7.33 -6.57 5.91
C LYS A 136 5.93 -6.22 6.37
N MET A 137 5.82 -5.53 7.48
CA MET A 137 4.56 -5.01 7.98
C MET A 137 4.11 -3.77 7.19
N ASN A 138 2.79 -3.59 7.06
CA ASN A 138 2.24 -2.39 6.45
C ASN A 138 2.52 -1.16 7.34
N SER A 139 3.47 -0.33 6.91
CA SER A 139 3.90 0.85 7.66
C SER A 139 2.77 1.87 7.90
N LYS A 140 1.80 1.98 7.00
CA LYS A 140 0.63 2.86 7.15
C LYS A 140 -0.30 2.37 8.26
N TYR A 141 -0.51 1.06 8.34
CA TYR A 141 -1.30 0.47 9.42
C TYR A 141 -0.57 0.63 10.77
N PHE A 142 0.74 0.42 10.78
CA PHE A 142 1.58 0.59 11.96
C PHE A 142 1.52 2.03 12.50
N ALA A 143 1.64 3.02 11.63
CA ALA A 143 1.50 4.42 11.96
C ALA A 143 0.09 4.77 12.48
N TYR A 144 -0.95 4.07 12.01
CA TYR A 144 -2.31 4.26 12.50
C TYR A 144 -2.51 3.70 13.90
N VAL A 145 -2.00 2.50 14.17
CA VAL A 145 -2.11 1.84 15.49
C VAL A 145 -1.26 2.57 16.55
N SER A 146 -0.08 3.04 16.20
CA SER A 146 0.80 3.81 17.10
C SER A 146 0.27 5.21 17.42
N LYS A 147 -0.56 5.80 16.55
CA LYS A 147 -1.20 7.12 16.79
C LYS A 147 -2.15 7.18 17.98
N SER A 148 -2.61 6.05 18.48
CA SER A 148 -3.47 6.03 19.69
C SER A 148 -2.76 6.56 20.93
N PHE A 149 -1.42 6.49 20.98
CA PHE A 149 -0.62 7.03 22.07
C PHE A 149 -0.52 8.57 22.02
N ASP A 150 -0.44 9.14 20.84
CA ASP A 150 -0.27 10.59 20.64
C ASP A 150 -1.52 11.39 21.08
N LEU A 151 -2.70 10.78 20.99
CA LEU A 151 -3.95 11.48 21.33
C LEU A 151 -4.07 11.79 22.83
N ALA A 152 -3.64 10.89 23.69
CA ALA A 152 -3.64 11.10 25.14
C ALA A 152 -2.61 12.15 25.56
N LEU A 153 -1.44 12.12 24.93
CA LEU A 153 -0.37 13.09 25.15
C LEU A 153 -0.78 14.47 24.65
N MET A 154 -1.41 14.58 23.47
CA MET A 154 -1.96 15.84 22.96
C MET A 154 -3.07 16.39 23.86
N ALA A 155 -3.97 15.55 24.36
CA ALA A 155 -5.01 15.99 25.31
C ALA A 155 -4.41 16.55 26.60
N GLY A 156 -3.33 15.95 27.10
CA GLY A 156 -2.58 16.44 28.25
C GLY A 156 -1.93 17.81 28.01
N VAL A 157 -1.30 18.00 26.86
CA VAL A 157 -0.70 19.29 26.49
C VAL A 157 -1.78 20.37 26.34
N ILE A 158 -2.89 20.07 25.68
CA ILE A 158 -4.02 21.01 25.55
C ILE A 158 -4.57 21.41 26.93
N ALA A 159 -4.74 20.46 27.85
CA ALA A 159 -5.22 20.76 29.20
C ALA A 159 -4.26 21.70 29.97
N ILE A 160 -2.94 21.49 29.86
CA ILE A 160 -1.93 22.36 30.48
C ILE A 160 -2.01 23.79 29.91
N VAL A 161 -2.13 23.93 28.60
CA VAL A 161 -2.24 25.24 27.93
C VAL A 161 -3.51 25.96 28.36
N LEU A 162 -4.65 25.26 28.45
CA LEU A 162 -5.91 25.85 28.89
C LEU A 162 -5.86 26.30 30.36
N ILE A 163 -5.26 25.50 31.25
CA ILE A 163 -5.10 25.86 32.68
C ILE A 163 -4.17 27.06 32.82
N GLY A 164 -3.04 27.07 32.09
CA GLY A 164 -2.10 28.18 32.09
C GLY A 164 -2.73 29.48 31.58
N GLY A 165 -3.47 29.40 30.48
CA GLY A 165 -4.22 30.54 29.93
C GLY A 165 -5.27 31.09 30.91
N TYR A 166 -5.99 30.22 31.59
CA TYR A 166 -6.97 30.59 32.59
C TYR A 166 -6.31 31.34 33.77
N ILE A 167 -5.17 30.86 34.28
CA ILE A 167 -4.43 31.51 35.38
C ILE A 167 -3.94 32.89 34.98
N VAL A 168 -3.42 33.03 33.75
CA VAL A 168 -2.97 34.33 33.24
C VAL A 168 -4.13 35.33 33.13
N ILE A 169 -5.26 34.88 32.56
CA ILE A 169 -6.45 35.73 32.44
C ILE A 169 -6.94 36.18 33.84
N GLN A 170 -7.04 35.25 34.77
CA GLN A 170 -7.44 35.56 36.16
C GLN A 170 -6.45 36.61 36.81
N SER A 171 -5.16 36.45 36.57
CA SER A 171 -4.15 37.36 37.11
C SER A 171 -4.31 38.76 36.55
N ILE A 172 -4.55 38.90 35.23
CA ILE A 172 -4.79 40.19 34.55
C ILE A 172 -6.05 40.86 35.12
N PHE A 173 -7.16 40.13 35.27
CA PHE A 173 -8.38 40.67 35.85
C PHE A 173 -8.17 41.18 37.28
N ARG A 174 -7.44 40.39 38.10
CA ARG A 174 -7.16 40.76 39.51
C ARG A 174 -6.32 42.03 39.63
N ILE A 175 -5.32 42.20 38.75
CA ILE A 175 -4.49 43.43 38.69
C ILE A 175 -5.36 44.62 38.26
N SER A 176 -6.17 44.43 37.18
CA SER A 176 -7.00 45.53 36.63
C SER A 176 -8.09 46.01 37.60
N ILE A 177 -8.55 45.18 38.52
CA ILE A 177 -9.51 45.57 39.56
C ILE A 177 -8.81 46.29 40.70
N ASN A 178 -7.60 45.90 41.09
CA ASN A 178 -6.86 46.55 42.18
C ASN A 178 -6.34 47.94 41.80
N ASP A 179 -6.06 48.22 40.50
CA ASP A 179 -5.60 49.54 40.02
C ASP A 179 -6.76 50.57 39.95
N LYS A 180 -8.00 50.18 40.20
CA LYS A 180 -9.16 51.09 40.16
C LYS A 180 -9.74 51.43 41.56
N ILE A 181 -9.10 50.98 42.61
CA ILE A 181 -9.41 51.35 44.00
C ILE A 181 -8.32 52.27 44.54
#